data_d60ff3070ea37af9668cdb16a658650c
#
_entry.id   d60ff3070ea37af9668cdb16a658650c
#
_cell.length_a   1.000
_cell.length_b   1.000
_cell.length_c   1.000
_cell.angle_alpha   90.00
_cell.angle_beta   90.00
_cell.angle_gamma   90.00
#
_symmetry.space_group_name_H-M   'P 1'
#
loop_
_entity.id
_entity.type
_entity.pdbx_description
1 polymer ?
#
loop_
_entity_poly.entity_id
_entity_poly.type
_entity_poly.pdbx_seq_one_letter_code
_entity_poly.pdbx_strand_id
1 'polypeptide(L)'
;MTINPKFKSLIPPLAEEEYKQLEANIIQHGCRDALTVWRGILIDGHNRFAICTEHNIEYRTQLIDLPDEEAVEDWMDANQLGRRNLTGDQASILRGRRYNRTKQQGARTDRLSDKESLSPVNTAETLGKQHGVTGRTIKRDGKRAEALAKLAEVQPEAAQAVMDGTKRFNEVRREIKLEEVKKAVALPTAKYRVIYADPPWRYGDQLTENYGSVKFHYPSMTIKELCALPVQEMTEPDAVLFMWVTSPLLFECAPIIEAWGFKYKTSFVWDKMKHNMGHYNSVRHEFLLVCTRGSCVPDERKLHDSVQSIERTAHSTKPEKFREIIQEIYPHGKRLEMFARKESDGWDVYGNQV
;
A
#
# COMPACT_ATOMS: atom_id res chain seq x y z
N MET A 1 -24.59 15.93 -28.85
CA MET A 1 -24.22 15.19 -27.62
C MET A 1 -22.71 15.14 -27.52
N THR A 2 -22.14 15.47 -26.37
CA THR A 2 -20.69 15.52 -26.15
C THR A 2 -20.27 14.45 -25.11
N ILE A 3 -19.05 13.97 -25.23
CA ILE A 3 -18.44 13.06 -24.23
C ILE A 3 -17.51 13.88 -23.36
N ASN A 4 -17.74 13.88 -22.05
CA ASN A 4 -16.81 14.45 -21.08
C ASN A 4 -15.79 13.36 -20.67
N PRO A 5 -14.47 13.58 -20.90
CA PRO A 5 -13.43 12.60 -20.54
C PRO A 5 -13.44 12.23 -19.06
N LYS A 6 -13.72 13.18 -18.17
CA LYS A 6 -13.83 12.96 -16.72
C LYS A 6 -14.94 11.96 -16.40
N PHE A 7 -16.14 12.14 -16.97
CA PHE A 7 -17.26 11.23 -16.74
C PHE A 7 -17.00 9.85 -17.36
N LYS A 8 -16.42 9.80 -18.57
CA LYS A 8 -16.05 8.53 -19.18
C LYS A 8 -15.09 7.71 -18.32
N SER A 9 -14.12 8.36 -17.66
CA SER A 9 -13.14 7.68 -16.78
C SER A 9 -13.74 7.14 -15.47
N LEU A 10 -14.94 7.56 -15.08
CA LEU A 10 -15.62 7.03 -13.90
C LEU A 10 -16.23 5.64 -14.14
N ILE A 11 -16.47 5.29 -15.39
CA ILE A 11 -17.14 4.04 -15.78
C ILE A 11 -16.08 2.96 -15.97
N PRO A 12 -16.18 1.82 -15.25
CA PRO A 12 -15.35 0.68 -15.54
C PRO A 12 -15.54 0.21 -16.99
N PRO A 13 -14.48 0.01 -17.77
CA PRO A 13 -14.62 -0.49 -19.14
C PRO A 13 -15.16 -1.92 -19.15
N LEU A 14 -15.79 -2.31 -20.24
CA LEU A 14 -16.18 -3.69 -20.47
C LEU A 14 -14.95 -4.53 -20.85
N ALA A 15 -14.95 -5.80 -20.48
CA ALA A 15 -14.02 -6.76 -21.03
C ALA A 15 -14.20 -6.88 -22.55
N GLU A 16 -13.15 -7.23 -23.28
CA GLU A 16 -13.18 -7.29 -24.74
C GLU A 16 -14.26 -8.24 -25.26
N GLU A 17 -14.45 -9.38 -24.60
CA GLU A 17 -15.50 -10.34 -24.95
C GLU A 17 -16.91 -9.78 -24.71
N GLU A 18 -17.10 -9.06 -23.58
CA GLU A 18 -18.37 -8.40 -23.27
C GLU A 18 -18.69 -7.28 -24.28
N TYR A 19 -17.67 -6.53 -24.71
CA TYR A 19 -17.81 -5.48 -25.71
C TYR A 19 -18.24 -6.09 -27.07
N LYS A 20 -17.56 -7.14 -27.54
CA LYS A 20 -17.90 -7.87 -28.77
C LYS A 20 -19.33 -8.44 -28.73
N GLN A 21 -19.73 -8.99 -27.58
CA GLN A 21 -21.09 -9.50 -27.41
C GLN A 21 -22.13 -8.39 -27.44
N LEU A 22 -21.85 -7.25 -26.79
CA LEU A 22 -22.70 -6.06 -26.84
C LEU A 22 -22.82 -5.52 -28.26
N GLU A 23 -21.74 -5.44 -29.00
CA GLU A 23 -21.68 -5.01 -30.40
C GLU A 23 -22.53 -5.91 -31.29
N ALA A 24 -22.33 -7.23 -31.22
CA ALA A 24 -23.13 -8.19 -32.00
C ALA A 24 -24.64 -8.07 -31.71
N ASN A 25 -25.00 -7.89 -30.44
CA ASN A 25 -26.39 -7.71 -30.03
C ASN A 25 -26.99 -6.39 -30.58
N ILE A 26 -26.24 -5.30 -30.57
CA ILE A 26 -26.71 -4.01 -31.09
C ILE A 26 -26.84 -4.06 -32.62
N ILE A 27 -25.91 -4.69 -33.33
CA ILE A 27 -26.00 -4.87 -34.77
C ILE A 27 -27.23 -5.70 -35.13
N GLN A 28 -27.48 -6.80 -34.41
CA GLN A 28 -28.59 -7.70 -34.70
C GLN A 28 -29.97 -7.14 -34.33
N HIS A 29 -30.07 -6.41 -33.22
CA HIS A 29 -31.35 -6.08 -32.59
C HIS A 29 -31.60 -4.58 -32.42
N GLY A 30 -30.64 -3.73 -32.79
CA GLY A 30 -30.67 -2.30 -32.56
C GLY A 30 -30.32 -1.92 -31.09
N CYS A 31 -30.20 -0.63 -30.83
CA CYS A 31 -29.95 -0.09 -29.50
C CYS A 31 -31.26 -0.04 -28.68
N ARG A 32 -31.50 -1.05 -27.85
CA ARG A 32 -32.75 -1.20 -27.11
C ARG A 32 -32.89 -0.17 -26.00
N ASP A 33 -31.82 0.05 -25.22
CA ASP A 33 -31.82 0.94 -24.07
C ASP A 33 -31.39 2.34 -24.47
N ALA A 34 -32.10 3.36 -23.99
CA ALA A 34 -31.75 4.74 -24.24
C ALA A 34 -30.41 5.11 -23.58
N LEU A 35 -29.69 6.03 -24.22
CA LEU A 35 -28.49 6.65 -23.66
C LEU A 35 -28.90 7.75 -22.67
N THR A 36 -28.28 7.83 -21.51
CA THR A 36 -28.62 8.85 -20.52
C THR A 36 -27.75 10.09 -20.71
N VAL A 37 -28.40 11.25 -20.81
CA VAL A 37 -27.77 12.53 -21.12
C VAL A 37 -28.13 13.57 -20.06
N TRP A 38 -27.14 14.30 -19.58
CA TRP A 38 -27.29 15.45 -18.70
C TRP A 38 -26.74 16.70 -19.37
N ARG A 39 -27.58 17.74 -19.56
CA ARG A 39 -27.17 19.01 -20.19
C ARG A 39 -26.37 18.85 -21.49
N GLY A 40 -26.76 17.88 -22.32
CA GLY A 40 -26.09 17.59 -23.60
C GLY A 40 -24.82 16.71 -23.47
N ILE A 41 -24.45 16.29 -22.28
CA ILE A 41 -23.29 15.44 -22.00
C ILE A 41 -23.76 14.00 -21.76
N LEU A 42 -23.13 13.03 -22.41
CA LEU A 42 -23.41 11.61 -22.19
C LEU A 42 -22.87 11.16 -20.82
N ILE A 43 -23.75 10.58 -19.98
CA ILE A 43 -23.41 10.11 -18.65
C ILE A 43 -23.62 8.60 -18.44
N ASP A 44 -24.42 7.93 -19.28
CA ASP A 44 -24.48 6.47 -19.35
C ASP A 44 -24.71 5.99 -20.78
N GLY A 45 -24.15 4.82 -21.11
CA GLY A 45 -24.25 4.19 -22.42
C GLY A 45 -23.10 4.52 -23.38
N HIS A 46 -21.92 4.87 -22.88
CA HIS A 46 -20.75 5.23 -23.70
C HIS A 46 -20.37 4.15 -24.72
N ASN A 47 -20.40 2.87 -24.33
CA ASN A 47 -20.13 1.77 -25.27
C ASN A 47 -21.24 1.63 -26.34
N ARG A 48 -22.50 1.74 -25.92
CA ARG A 48 -23.64 1.75 -26.88
C ARG A 48 -23.55 2.90 -27.87
N PHE A 49 -23.18 4.10 -27.38
CA PHE A 49 -22.97 5.28 -28.22
C PHE A 49 -21.85 5.05 -29.25
N ALA A 50 -20.71 4.51 -28.83
CA ALA A 50 -19.58 4.21 -29.69
C ALA A 50 -19.99 3.22 -30.79
N ILE A 51 -20.59 2.09 -30.41
CA ILE A 51 -21.06 1.05 -31.35
C ILE A 51 -22.11 1.61 -32.34
N CYS A 52 -23.12 2.31 -31.83
CA CYS A 52 -24.17 2.88 -32.68
C CYS A 52 -23.62 3.91 -33.69
N THR A 53 -22.63 4.70 -33.27
CA THR A 53 -21.97 5.69 -34.11
C THR A 53 -21.14 5.00 -35.20
N GLU A 54 -20.39 3.96 -34.86
CA GLU A 54 -19.54 3.20 -35.78
C GLU A 54 -20.36 2.46 -36.86
N HIS A 55 -21.47 1.86 -36.45
CA HIS A 55 -22.33 1.05 -37.33
C HIS A 55 -23.56 1.82 -37.90
N ASN A 56 -23.66 3.14 -37.70
CA ASN A 56 -24.78 3.96 -38.14
C ASN A 56 -26.16 3.46 -37.67
N ILE A 57 -26.23 2.99 -36.41
CA ILE A 57 -27.46 2.48 -35.82
C ILE A 57 -28.17 3.59 -35.03
N GLU A 58 -29.47 3.73 -35.22
CA GLU A 58 -30.25 4.71 -34.43
C GLU A 58 -30.31 4.36 -32.96
N TYR A 59 -30.28 5.38 -32.11
CA TYR A 59 -30.40 5.25 -30.65
C TYR A 59 -31.32 6.32 -30.07
N ARG A 60 -31.95 5.98 -28.96
CA ARG A 60 -32.77 6.91 -28.19
C ARG A 60 -31.96 7.54 -27.09
N THR A 61 -32.30 8.75 -26.67
CA THR A 61 -31.72 9.43 -25.52
C THR A 61 -32.77 9.66 -24.46
N GLN A 62 -32.33 9.57 -23.17
CA GLN A 62 -33.12 9.94 -22.01
C GLN A 62 -32.40 11.08 -21.30
N LEU A 63 -33.11 12.19 -21.10
CA LEU A 63 -32.58 13.33 -20.36
C LEU A 63 -32.79 13.08 -18.86
N ILE A 64 -31.80 13.42 -18.08
CA ILE A 64 -31.88 13.45 -16.61
C ILE A 64 -31.58 14.86 -16.12
N ASP A 65 -32.35 15.32 -15.14
CA ASP A 65 -32.11 16.61 -14.49
C ASP A 65 -31.39 16.40 -13.16
N LEU A 66 -30.14 16.87 -13.08
CA LEU A 66 -29.31 16.82 -11.88
C LEU A 66 -28.73 18.22 -11.63
N PRO A 67 -28.60 18.65 -10.37
CA PRO A 67 -28.25 20.04 -10.02
C PRO A 67 -26.86 20.44 -10.51
N ASP A 68 -25.87 19.57 -10.35
CA ASP A 68 -24.46 19.84 -10.63
C ASP A 68 -23.66 18.57 -11.02
N GLU A 69 -22.38 18.74 -11.33
CA GLU A 69 -21.48 17.66 -11.72
C GLU A 69 -21.28 16.63 -10.58
N GLU A 70 -21.28 17.07 -9.34
CA GLU A 70 -21.08 16.17 -8.18
C GLU A 70 -22.28 15.21 -8.05
N ALA A 71 -23.48 15.70 -8.26
CA ALA A 71 -24.69 14.88 -8.32
C ALA A 71 -24.67 13.90 -9.50
N VAL A 72 -24.12 14.31 -10.66
CA VAL A 72 -23.90 13.44 -11.82
C VAL A 72 -22.94 12.32 -11.47
N GLU A 73 -21.80 12.62 -10.87
CA GLU A 73 -20.81 11.61 -10.47
C GLU A 73 -21.39 10.62 -9.47
N ASP A 74 -22.18 11.10 -8.48
CA ASP A 74 -22.83 10.21 -7.51
C ASP A 74 -23.89 9.31 -8.18
N TRP A 75 -24.65 9.86 -9.09
CA TRP A 75 -25.62 9.10 -9.87
C TRP A 75 -24.92 8.03 -10.74
N MET A 76 -23.82 8.40 -11.40
CA MET A 76 -23.03 7.46 -12.22
C MET A 76 -22.47 6.32 -11.37
N ASP A 77 -21.82 6.62 -10.24
CA ASP A 77 -21.29 5.59 -9.34
C ASP A 77 -22.41 4.69 -8.79
N ALA A 78 -23.56 5.26 -8.44
CA ALA A 78 -24.74 4.50 -7.99
C ALA A 78 -25.28 3.56 -9.07
N ASN A 79 -25.37 4.04 -10.31
CA ASN A 79 -25.82 3.27 -11.46
C ASN A 79 -24.85 2.10 -11.76
N GLN A 80 -23.54 2.35 -11.69
CA GLN A 80 -22.53 1.28 -11.86
C GLN A 80 -22.62 0.24 -10.74
N LEU A 81 -22.82 0.63 -9.47
CA LEU A 81 -22.99 -0.29 -8.36
C LEU A 81 -24.21 -1.21 -8.48
N GLY A 82 -25.19 -0.83 -9.27
CA GLY A 82 -26.34 -1.69 -9.62
C GLY A 82 -26.02 -2.78 -10.65
N ARG A 83 -24.86 -2.76 -11.31
CA ARG A 83 -24.47 -3.75 -12.30
C ARG A 83 -23.92 -5.02 -11.67
N ARG A 84 -24.17 -6.18 -12.29
CA ARG A 84 -23.78 -7.50 -11.76
C ARG A 84 -22.30 -7.85 -12.00
N ASN A 85 -21.62 -7.20 -12.92
CA ASN A 85 -20.29 -7.59 -13.42
C ASN A 85 -19.13 -6.81 -12.78
N LEU A 86 -19.34 -6.16 -11.63
CA LEU A 86 -18.27 -5.46 -10.95
C LEU A 86 -17.37 -6.43 -10.16
N THR A 87 -16.06 -6.26 -10.29
CA THR A 87 -15.11 -6.89 -9.37
C THR A 87 -15.25 -6.32 -7.95
N GLY A 88 -14.78 -7.07 -6.95
CA GLY A 88 -14.79 -6.58 -5.56
C GLY A 88 -14.03 -5.27 -5.36
N ASP A 89 -12.96 -5.04 -6.11
CA ASP A 89 -12.17 -3.80 -6.07
C ASP A 89 -12.92 -2.63 -6.73
N GLN A 90 -13.52 -2.83 -7.88
CA GLN A 90 -14.36 -1.83 -8.54
C GLN A 90 -15.52 -1.39 -7.64
N ALA A 91 -16.29 -2.36 -7.09
CA ALA A 91 -17.37 -2.05 -6.16
C ALA A 91 -16.89 -1.30 -4.90
N SER A 92 -15.73 -1.68 -4.34
CA SER A 92 -15.09 -1.00 -3.21
C SER A 92 -14.74 0.46 -3.55
N ILE A 93 -14.16 0.70 -4.72
CA ILE A 93 -13.77 2.04 -5.18
C ILE A 93 -15.00 2.93 -5.41
N LEU A 94 -16.04 2.43 -6.08
CA LEU A 94 -17.26 3.17 -6.33
C LEU A 94 -17.96 3.57 -5.01
N ARG A 95 -18.12 2.63 -4.05
CA ARG A 95 -18.65 2.95 -2.71
C ARG A 95 -17.78 3.98 -2.00
N GLY A 96 -16.45 3.86 -2.13
CA GLY A 96 -15.48 4.78 -1.52
C GLY A 96 -15.58 6.20 -2.09
N ARG A 97 -15.73 6.35 -3.40
CA ARG A 97 -15.95 7.66 -4.06
C ARG A 97 -17.23 8.32 -3.53
N ARG A 98 -18.34 7.59 -3.49
CA ARG A 98 -19.60 8.07 -2.94
C ARG A 98 -19.47 8.51 -1.48
N TYR A 99 -18.83 7.71 -0.64
CA TYR A 99 -18.57 8.04 0.76
C TYR A 99 -17.78 9.35 0.91
N ASN A 100 -16.72 9.52 0.12
CA ASN A 100 -15.85 10.69 0.23
C ASN A 100 -16.58 11.97 -0.21
N ARG A 101 -17.39 11.93 -1.27
CA ARG A 101 -18.24 13.04 -1.71
C ARG A 101 -19.27 13.42 -0.64
N THR A 102 -20.06 12.46 -0.17
CA THR A 102 -21.08 12.71 0.85
C THR A 102 -20.50 13.27 2.15
N LYS A 103 -19.28 12.82 2.53
CA LYS A 103 -18.58 13.36 3.70
C LYS A 103 -18.17 14.83 3.50
N GLN A 104 -17.75 15.22 2.31
CA GLN A 104 -17.40 16.61 1.98
C GLN A 104 -18.63 17.52 1.95
N GLN A 105 -19.76 17.05 1.43
CA GLN A 105 -21.03 17.77 1.44
C GLN A 105 -21.52 18.02 2.86
N GLY A 106 -21.48 17.01 3.75
CA GLY A 106 -21.84 17.17 5.16
C GLY A 106 -21.00 18.22 5.87
N ALA A 107 -19.69 18.27 5.60
CA ALA A 107 -18.80 19.29 6.18
C ALA A 107 -19.08 20.72 5.67
N ARG A 108 -19.69 20.89 4.48
CA ARG A 108 -20.11 22.20 3.96
C ARG A 108 -21.42 22.68 4.57
N THR A 109 -22.37 21.78 4.83
CA THR A 109 -23.66 22.14 5.44
C THR A 109 -23.53 22.50 6.92
N ASP A 110 -22.61 21.91 7.68
CA ASP A 110 -22.33 22.26 9.07
C ASP A 110 -21.82 23.71 9.25
N ARG A 111 -21.36 24.35 8.17
CA ARG A 111 -20.94 25.77 8.18
C ARG A 111 -22.06 26.76 7.89
N LEU A 112 -23.23 26.29 7.48
CA LEU A 112 -24.34 27.13 6.98
C LEU A 112 -25.63 27.09 7.79
N SER A 113 -25.75 26.25 8.83
CA SER A 113 -26.99 26.19 9.63
C SER A 113 -26.75 26.47 11.10
N ASP A 114 -27.35 27.59 11.57
CA ASP A 114 -27.67 27.81 12.97
C ASP A 114 -28.62 26.73 13.48
N LYS A 115 -28.20 26.09 14.58
CA LYS A 115 -28.99 25.47 15.63
C LYS A 115 -30.34 24.83 15.27
N GLU A 116 -30.29 23.55 14.90
CA GLU A 116 -31.21 22.53 15.46
C GLU A 116 -30.49 21.19 15.41
N SER A 117 -30.38 20.53 16.58
CA SER A 117 -29.55 19.33 16.77
C SER A 117 -30.20 18.10 16.12
N LEU A 118 -29.87 17.86 14.87
CA LEU A 118 -29.95 16.54 14.29
C LEU A 118 -28.59 15.86 14.51
N SER A 119 -28.59 14.74 15.21
CA SER A 119 -27.42 13.89 15.41
C SER A 119 -26.70 13.70 14.05
N PRO A 120 -25.36 13.86 13.94
CA PRO A 120 -24.67 13.71 12.68
C PRO A 120 -24.98 12.33 12.11
N VAL A 121 -25.69 12.29 10.98
CA VAL A 121 -26.00 11.03 10.29
C VAL A 121 -24.68 10.36 10.00
N ASN A 122 -24.46 9.17 10.58
CA ASN A 122 -23.24 8.43 10.35
C ASN A 122 -23.26 7.92 8.90
N THR A 123 -22.79 8.77 7.97
CA THR A 123 -22.76 8.54 6.52
C THR A 123 -22.20 7.16 6.17
N ALA A 124 -21.20 6.70 6.93
CA ALA A 124 -20.60 5.39 6.70
C ALA A 124 -21.57 4.24 7.04
N GLU A 125 -22.38 4.39 8.08
CA GLU A 125 -23.38 3.37 8.47
C GLU A 125 -24.56 3.36 7.50
N THR A 126 -24.99 4.54 7.06
CA THR A 126 -26.08 4.67 6.09
C THR A 126 -25.71 4.02 4.77
N LEU A 127 -24.55 4.37 4.20
CA LEU A 127 -24.05 3.74 2.99
C LEU A 127 -23.76 2.24 3.20
N GLY A 128 -23.29 1.86 4.40
CA GLY A 128 -23.05 0.46 4.74
C GLY A 128 -24.34 -0.36 4.66
N LYS A 129 -25.44 0.11 5.23
CA LYS A 129 -26.76 -0.52 5.14
C LYS A 129 -27.25 -0.59 3.69
N GLN A 130 -27.10 0.48 2.93
CA GLN A 130 -27.53 0.55 1.52
C GLN A 130 -26.81 -0.49 0.64
N HIS A 131 -25.54 -0.76 0.91
CA HIS A 131 -24.71 -1.67 0.12
C HIS A 131 -24.45 -3.03 0.76
N GLY A 132 -25.12 -3.36 1.87
CA GLY A 132 -24.97 -4.65 2.55
C GLY A 132 -23.59 -4.88 3.17
N VAL A 133 -22.88 -3.81 3.56
CA VAL A 133 -21.56 -3.86 4.18
C VAL A 133 -21.51 -3.04 5.48
N THR A 134 -20.47 -3.25 6.30
CA THR A 134 -20.34 -2.48 7.56
C THR A 134 -19.85 -1.05 7.29
N GLY A 135 -20.17 -0.10 8.16
CA GLY A 135 -19.63 1.26 8.11
C GLY A 135 -18.09 1.30 8.16
N ARG A 136 -17.46 0.32 8.84
CA ARG A 136 -15.99 0.14 8.81
C ARG A 136 -15.49 -0.19 7.40
N THR A 137 -16.22 -1.03 6.66
CA THR A 137 -15.91 -1.35 5.26
C THR A 137 -16.00 -0.11 4.40
N ILE A 138 -17.06 0.70 4.53
CA ILE A 138 -17.23 1.96 3.80
C ILE A 138 -16.07 2.94 4.04
N LYS A 139 -15.64 3.11 5.31
CA LYS A 139 -14.48 3.96 5.64
C LYS A 139 -13.18 3.45 4.99
N ARG A 140 -13.00 2.13 4.91
CA ARG A 140 -11.87 1.51 4.22
C ARG A 140 -11.96 1.70 2.71
N ASP A 141 -13.15 1.57 2.13
CA ASP A 141 -13.43 1.81 0.72
C ASP A 141 -13.12 3.27 0.35
N GLY A 142 -13.47 4.24 1.21
CA GLY A 142 -13.09 5.65 1.04
C GLY A 142 -11.58 5.87 0.93
N LYS A 143 -10.80 5.28 1.86
CA LYS A 143 -9.34 5.35 1.80
C LYS A 143 -8.77 4.69 0.53
N ARG A 144 -9.39 3.61 0.04
CA ARG A 144 -8.99 2.93 -1.18
C ARG A 144 -9.26 3.79 -2.41
N ALA A 145 -10.40 4.46 -2.48
CA ALA A 145 -10.73 5.39 -3.55
C ALA A 145 -9.77 6.60 -3.59
N GLU A 146 -9.43 7.19 -2.45
CA GLU A 146 -8.42 8.25 -2.34
C GLU A 146 -7.04 7.79 -2.83
N ALA A 147 -6.64 6.57 -2.44
CA ALA A 147 -5.36 6.02 -2.85
C ALA A 147 -5.31 5.73 -4.36
N LEU A 148 -6.43 5.29 -4.97
CA LEU A 148 -6.53 5.10 -6.42
C LEU A 148 -6.50 6.45 -7.16
N ALA A 149 -7.15 7.48 -6.63
CA ALA A 149 -7.12 8.81 -7.24
C ALA A 149 -5.69 9.38 -7.29
N LYS A 150 -4.95 9.29 -6.18
CA LYS A 150 -3.53 9.66 -6.14
C LYS A 150 -2.66 8.84 -7.10
N LEU A 151 -2.96 7.55 -7.22
CA LEU A 151 -2.28 6.69 -8.17
C LEU A 151 -2.53 7.11 -9.62
N ALA A 152 -3.75 7.52 -9.95
CA ALA A 152 -4.12 7.98 -11.29
C ALA A 152 -3.38 9.26 -11.71
N GLU A 153 -2.99 10.12 -10.75
CA GLU A 153 -2.19 11.33 -11.01
C GLU A 153 -0.73 10.99 -11.40
N VAL A 154 -0.16 9.90 -10.83
CA VAL A 154 1.25 9.55 -11.00
C VAL A 154 1.43 8.44 -12.04
N GLN A 155 0.55 7.45 -12.04
CA GLN A 155 0.59 6.25 -12.90
C GLN A 155 -0.82 5.93 -13.43
N PRO A 156 -1.34 6.67 -14.40
CA PRO A 156 -2.71 6.53 -14.90
C PRO A 156 -3.02 5.13 -15.45
N GLU A 157 -2.05 4.49 -16.11
CA GLU A 157 -2.22 3.13 -16.65
C GLU A 157 -2.43 2.08 -15.55
N ALA A 158 -1.68 2.20 -14.44
CA ALA A 158 -1.80 1.30 -13.30
C ALA A 158 -3.16 1.48 -12.58
N ALA A 159 -3.63 2.71 -12.46
CA ALA A 159 -4.96 3.00 -11.91
C ALA A 159 -6.08 2.48 -12.84
N GLN A 160 -5.89 2.62 -14.15
CA GLN A 160 -6.83 2.10 -15.15
C GLN A 160 -6.91 0.57 -15.07
N ALA A 161 -5.80 -0.15 -14.95
CA ALA A 161 -5.78 -1.60 -14.79
C ALA A 161 -6.59 -2.13 -13.60
N VAL A 162 -6.75 -1.31 -12.55
CA VAL A 162 -7.66 -1.62 -11.44
C VAL A 162 -9.12 -1.36 -11.82
N MET A 163 -9.37 -0.27 -12.56
CA MET A 163 -10.73 0.12 -12.94
C MET A 163 -11.31 -0.77 -14.04
N ASP A 164 -10.49 -1.33 -14.91
CA ASP A 164 -10.92 -2.32 -15.91
C ASP A 164 -10.95 -3.76 -15.38
N GLY A 165 -10.46 -3.98 -14.14
CA GLY A 165 -10.50 -5.26 -13.47
C GLY A 165 -9.40 -6.24 -13.89
N THR A 166 -8.46 -5.83 -14.75
CA THR A 166 -7.33 -6.66 -15.22
C THR A 166 -6.32 -6.93 -14.10
N LYS A 167 -6.19 -6.00 -13.14
CA LYS A 167 -5.36 -6.17 -11.95
C LYS A 167 -6.12 -5.85 -10.65
N ARG A 168 -5.76 -6.53 -9.57
CA ARG A 168 -6.28 -6.20 -8.25
C ARG A 168 -5.59 -4.96 -7.69
N PHE A 169 -6.31 -4.11 -6.96
CA PHE A 169 -5.75 -2.91 -6.35
C PHE A 169 -4.50 -3.18 -5.49
N ASN A 170 -4.52 -4.24 -4.68
CA ASN A 170 -3.38 -4.61 -3.85
C ASN A 170 -2.18 -5.13 -4.66
N GLU A 171 -2.42 -5.74 -5.81
CA GLU A 171 -1.39 -6.21 -6.74
C GLU A 171 -0.66 -5.03 -7.35
N VAL A 172 -1.39 -4.08 -7.91
CA VAL A 172 -0.83 -2.84 -8.47
C VAL A 172 -0.02 -2.07 -7.42
N ARG A 173 -0.55 -1.89 -6.22
CA ARG A 173 0.21 -1.27 -5.12
C ARG A 173 1.50 -2.01 -4.79
N ARG A 174 1.48 -3.33 -4.89
CA ARG A 174 2.67 -4.15 -4.64
C ARG A 174 3.71 -4.00 -5.76
N GLU A 175 3.28 -4.00 -7.01
CA GLU A 175 4.16 -3.80 -8.17
C GLU A 175 4.87 -2.44 -8.09
N ILE A 176 4.11 -1.36 -7.87
CA ILE A 176 4.64 0.00 -7.73
C ILE A 176 5.69 0.05 -6.63
N LYS A 177 5.36 -0.53 -5.48
CA LYS A 177 6.25 -0.54 -4.34
C LYS A 177 7.50 -1.39 -4.58
N LEU A 178 7.40 -2.44 -5.38
CA LEU A 178 8.56 -3.23 -5.84
C LEU A 178 9.44 -2.46 -6.81
N GLU A 179 8.83 -1.64 -7.69
CA GLU A 179 9.57 -0.77 -8.59
C GLU A 179 10.24 0.40 -7.86
N GLU A 180 9.57 0.98 -6.87
CA GLU A 180 10.16 1.99 -5.98
C GLU A 180 11.36 1.40 -5.23
N VAL A 181 11.28 0.17 -4.75
CA VAL A 181 12.40 -0.54 -4.12
C VAL A 181 13.52 -0.81 -5.11
N LYS A 182 13.21 -1.15 -6.35
CA LYS A 182 14.23 -1.36 -7.40
C LYS A 182 14.87 -0.04 -7.87
N LYS A 183 14.11 1.06 -7.84
CA LYS A 183 14.61 2.41 -8.15
C LYS A 183 15.28 3.08 -6.95
N ALA A 184 15.03 2.58 -5.73
CA ALA A 184 15.63 3.11 -4.53
C ALA A 184 17.13 2.82 -4.54
N VAL A 185 17.88 3.89 -4.71
CA VAL A 185 19.31 4.06 -4.47
C VAL A 185 20.19 2.90 -4.97
N ALA A 186 21.02 3.16 -6.00
CA ALA A 186 22.12 2.28 -6.35
C ALA A 186 22.87 1.89 -5.07
N LEU A 187 23.17 0.59 -4.94
CA LEU A 187 23.97 0.10 -3.81
C LEU A 187 25.23 0.93 -3.66
N PRO A 188 25.61 1.32 -2.44
CA PRO A 188 26.80 2.11 -2.23
C PRO A 188 28.04 1.38 -2.81
N THR A 189 28.87 2.10 -3.53
CA THR A 189 30.15 1.56 -4.08
C THR A 189 31.26 1.46 -3.03
N ALA A 190 31.07 2.07 -1.87
CA ALA A 190 32.02 2.04 -0.77
C ALA A 190 32.05 0.64 -0.10
N LYS A 191 33.16 0.36 0.60
CA LYS A 191 33.28 -0.81 1.48
C LYS A 191 33.00 -0.39 2.92
N TYR A 192 32.26 -1.24 3.63
CA TYR A 192 31.83 -0.98 5.00
C TYR A 192 32.33 -2.05 5.96
N ARG A 193 32.84 -1.59 7.08
CA ARG A 193 33.26 -2.43 8.19
C ARG A 193 32.10 -2.80 9.12
N VAL A 194 31.14 -1.87 9.29
CA VAL A 194 30.00 -2.06 10.16
C VAL A 194 28.71 -1.96 9.35
N ILE A 195 27.89 -2.99 9.40
CA ILE A 195 26.59 -3.03 8.75
C ILE A 195 25.52 -3.17 9.85
N TYR A 196 24.53 -2.29 9.83
CA TYR A 196 23.35 -2.32 10.68
C TYR A 196 22.12 -2.48 9.82
N ALA A 197 21.36 -3.57 9.97
CA ALA A 197 20.27 -3.93 9.08
C ALA A 197 18.98 -4.19 9.84
N ASP A 198 17.87 -3.59 9.38
CA ASP A 198 16.51 -3.91 9.79
C ASP A 198 15.71 -4.44 8.58
N PRO A 199 15.93 -5.71 8.17
CA PRO A 199 15.32 -6.23 6.96
C PRO A 199 13.80 -6.12 6.99
N PRO A 200 13.15 -5.75 5.86
CA PRO A 200 11.71 -5.68 5.77
C PRO A 200 11.10 -7.08 5.62
N TRP A 201 11.05 -7.79 6.72
CA TRP A 201 10.63 -9.19 6.79
C TRP A 201 9.24 -9.44 6.21
N ARG A 202 9.13 -10.45 5.35
CA ARG A 202 7.85 -10.98 4.93
C ARG A 202 7.44 -12.12 5.86
N TYR A 203 6.42 -11.89 6.65
CA TYR A 203 5.79 -12.96 7.44
C TYR A 203 4.89 -13.81 6.54
N GLY A 204 4.89 -15.14 6.73
CA GLY A 204 4.07 -16.08 5.96
C GLY A 204 2.58 -15.71 5.93
N ASP A 205 1.86 -16.15 4.89
CA ASP A 205 0.50 -15.69 4.59
C ASP A 205 -0.53 -15.97 5.70
N GLN A 206 -0.31 -16.96 6.55
CA GLN A 206 -1.24 -17.36 7.62
C GLN A 206 -1.31 -16.37 8.81
N LEU A 207 -0.24 -15.61 9.07
CA LEU A 207 -0.22 -14.63 10.17
C LEU A 207 -0.83 -13.26 9.78
N THR A 208 -1.06 -13.02 8.49
CA THR A 208 -1.42 -11.72 7.96
C THR A 208 -2.92 -11.48 7.83
N GLU A 209 -3.76 -12.50 7.85
CA GLU A 209 -5.21 -12.32 7.79
C GLU A 209 -5.79 -11.76 9.10
N ASN A 210 -5.18 -12.08 10.25
CA ASN A 210 -5.65 -11.64 11.56
C ASN A 210 -4.95 -10.37 12.11
N TYR A 211 -3.80 -9.97 11.55
CA TYR A 211 -3.05 -8.77 11.96
C TYR A 211 -3.12 -7.68 10.88
N GLY A 212 -4.28 -7.08 10.72
CA GLY A 212 -4.65 -6.13 9.66
C GLY A 212 -3.88 -4.80 9.62
N SER A 213 -2.78 -4.62 10.35
CA SER A 213 -2.08 -3.32 10.39
C SER A 213 -0.65 -3.32 9.83
N VAL A 214 0.04 -4.45 9.78
CA VAL A 214 1.46 -4.49 9.40
C VAL A 214 1.67 -4.56 7.89
N LYS A 215 0.71 -5.11 7.13
CA LYS A 215 0.81 -5.28 5.65
C LYS A 215 0.86 -3.99 4.82
N PHE A 216 0.48 -2.85 5.39
CA PHE A 216 0.22 -1.64 4.60
C PHE A 216 1.30 -0.55 4.65
N HIS A 217 2.33 -0.73 5.47
CA HIS A 217 3.30 0.35 5.67
C HIS A 217 4.64 0.17 4.95
N TYR A 218 5.07 -1.06 4.63
CA TYR A 218 6.40 -1.30 4.02
C TYR A 218 6.39 -2.44 2.99
N PRO A 219 7.18 -2.37 1.90
CA PRO A 219 7.44 -3.50 1.03
C PRO A 219 8.23 -4.54 1.80
N SER A 220 7.63 -5.68 2.05
CA SER A 220 8.34 -6.80 2.64
C SER A 220 9.11 -7.56 1.56
N MET A 221 10.31 -8.04 1.91
CA MET A 221 11.15 -8.90 1.07
C MET A 221 11.08 -10.35 1.57
N THR A 222 11.10 -11.28 0.63
CA THR A 222 11.27 -12.69 0.94
C THR A 222 12.72 -12.98 1.34
N ILE A 223 12.97 -14.08 2.04
CA ILE A 223 14.33 -14.54 2.38
C ILE A 223 15.18 -14.68 1.12
N LYS A 224 14.61 -15.21 0.03
CA LYS A 224 15.29 -15.35 -1.27
C LYS A 224 15.72 -13.99 -1.86
N GLU A 225 14.86 -12.99 -1.78
CA GLU A 225 15.17 -11.63 -2.24
C GLU A 225 16.25 -10.97 -1.37
N LEU A 226 16.21 -11.17 -0.05
CA LEU A 226 17.23 -10.70 0.88
C LEU A 226 18.59 -11.39 0.63
N CYS A 227 18.62 -12.70 0.42
CA CYS A 227 19.82 -13.44 0.06
C CYS A 227 20.46 -12.97 -1.25
N ALA A 228 19.64 -12.50 -2.20
CA ALA A 228 20.13 -12.04 -3.51
C ALA A 228 20.75 -10.63 -3.47
N LEU A 229 20.67 -9.90 -2.35
CA LEU A 229 21.35 -8.62 -2.21
C LEU A 229 22.86 -8.81 -2.16
N PRO A 230 23.66 -8.05 -2.94
CA PRO A 230 25.12 -8.23 -3.05
C PRO A 230 25.84 -7.57 -1.86
N VAL A 231 25.44 -7.90 -0.63
CA VAL A 231 26.00 -7.31 0.59
C VAL A 231 27.49 -7.63 0.73
N GLN A 232 27.93 -8.80 0.28
CA GLN A 232 29.34 -9.16 0.30
C GLN A 232 30.22 -8.20 -0.50
N GLU A 233 29.68 -7.63 -1.59
CA GLU A 233 30.41 -6.70 -2.45
C GLU A 233 30.65 -5.33 -1.79
N MET A 234 29.80 -4.95 -0.84
CA MET A 234 29.88 -3.70 -0.07
C MET A 234 30.61 -3.88 1.27
N THR A 235 31.04 -5.10 1.59
CA THR A 235 31.57 -5.40 2.92
C THR A 235 33.08 -5.52 2.88
N GLU A 236 33.76 -4.99 3.89
CA GLU A 236 35.19 -5.21 4.09
C GLU A 236 35.48 -6.69 4.40
N PRO A 237 36.71 -7.18 4.16
CA PRO A 237 37.08 -8.56 4.50
C PRO A 237 36.88 -8.89 5.99
N ASP A 238 37.15 -7.92 6.88
CA ASP A 238 36.92 -7.98 8.32
C ASP A 238 35.81 -7.01 8.68
N ALA A 239 34.59 -7.54 8.92
CA ALA A 239 33.40 -6.74 9.12
C ALA A 239 32.45 -7.37 10.16
N VAL A 240 31.57 -6.51 10.70
CA VAL A 240 30.50 -6.91 11.62
C VAL A 240 29.13 -6.51 11.07
N LEU A 241 28.19 -7.41 11.22
CA LEU A 241 26.77 -7.20 10.90
C LEU A 241 25.95 -7.21 12.19
N PHE A 242 25.16 -6.18 12.38
CA PHE A 242 24.10 -6.10 13.38
C PHE A 242 22.75 -6.20 12.66
N MET A 243 22.03 -7.30 12.83
CA MET A 243 20.79 -7.56 12.09
C MET A 243 19.61 -7.76 13.03
N TRP A 244 18.58 -6.94 12.86
CA TRP A 244 17.33 -7.09 13.59
C TRP A 244 16.53 -8.28 13.09
N VAL A 245 16.05 -9.07 14.04
CA VAL A 245 15.17 -10.20 13.76
C VAL A 245 14.11 -10.37 14.85
N THR A 246 12.90 -10.72 14.46
CA THR A 246 11.85 -11.07 15.41
C THR A 246 11.89 -12.57 15.74
N SER A 247 11.35 -12.95 16.89
CA SER A 247 11.33 -14.34 17.37
C SER A 247 10.87 -15.38 16.33
N PRO A 248 9.77 -15.16 15.57
CA PRO A 248 9.31 -16.15 14.58
C PRO A 248 10.30 -16.40 13.44
N LEU A 249 11.18 -15.46 13.15
CA LEU A 249 12.12 -15.52 12.02
C LEU A 249 13.56 -15.87 12.45
N LEU A 250 13.77 -16.12 13.73
CA LEU A 250 15.12 -16.30 14.29
C LEU A 250 15.89 -17.44 13.61
N PHE A 251 15.25 -18.55 13.30
CA PHE A 251 15.87 -19.68 12.59
C PHE A 251 15.82 -19.52 11.06
N GLU A 252 14.85 -18.75 10.57
CA GLU A 252 14.67 -18.55 9.12
C GLU A 252 15.65 -17.51 8.56
N CYS A 253 16.26 -16.67 9.39
CA CYS A 253 17.23 -15.66 8.95
C CYS A 253 18.63 -16.22 8.65
N ALA A 254 18.96 -17.43 9.07
CA ALA A 254 20.29 -18.02 8.90
C ALA A 254 20.80 -18.02 7.44
N PRO A 255 19.99 -18.40 6.43
CA PRO A 255 20.43 -18.34 5.02
C PRO A 255 20.85 -16.93 4.56
N ILE A 256 20.26 -15.87 5.11
CA ILE A 256 20.62 -14.49 4.76
C ILE A 256 21.99 -14.13 5.33
N ILE A 257 22.24 -14.50 6.59
CA ILE A 257 23.54 -14.27 7.25
C ILE A 257 24.65 -14.96 6.44
N GLU A 258 24.43 -16.20 6.02
CA GLU A 258 25.37 -16.98 5.20
C GLU A 258 25.57 -16.35 3.81
N ALA A 259 24.46 -16.00 3.12
CA ALA A 259 24.47 -15.38 1.80
C ALA A 259 25.21 -14.03 1.81
N TRP A 260 25.13 -13.29 2.90
CA TRP A 260 25.86 -12.03 3.10
C TRP A 260 27.32 -12.23 3.56
N GLY A 261 27.75 -13.48 3.76
CA GLY A 261 29.12 -13.87 4.08
C GLY A 261 29.51 -13.70 5.55
N PHE A 262 28.52 -13.70 6.45
CA PHE A 262 28.73 -13.56 7.88
C PHE A 262 28.49 -14.87 8.65
N LYS A 263 28.98 -14.91 9.91
CA LYS A 263 28.74 -15.99 10.87
C LYS A 263 28.22 -15.39 12.16
N TYR A 264 27.12 -15.95 12.68
CA TYR A 264 26.55 -15.55 13.96
C TYR A 264 27.54 -15.74 15.13
N LYS A 265 27.55 -14.80 16.06
CA LYS A 265 28.38 -14.82 17.27
C LYS A 265 27.57 -14.71 18.55
N THR A 266 26.75 -13.68 18.66
CA THR A 266 25.93 -13.38 19.84
C THR A 266 24.76 -12.48 19.47
N SER A 267 23.97 -12.05 20.43
CA SER A 267 22.87 -11.13 20.21
C SER A 267 22.68 -10.16 21.38
N PHE A 268 22.14 -8.99 21.05
CA PHE A 268 21.43 -8.17 22.01
C PHE A 268 19.94 -8.45 21.92
N VAL A 269 19.23 -8.22 23.02
CA VAL A 269 17.77 -8.32 23.13
C VAL A 269 17.22 -6.95 23.47
N TRP A 270 16.33 -6.43 22.60
CA TRP A 270 15.55 -5.27 22.97
C TRP A 270 14.27 -5.72 23.67
N ASP A 271 14.18 -5.47 24.97
CA ASP A 271 12.95 -5.57 25.73
C ASP A 271 12.14 -4.28 25.53
N LYS A 272 11.02 -4.35 24.82
CA LYS A 272 10.16 -3.21 24.45
C LYS A 272 9.34 -2.67 25.61
N MET A 273 9.37 -3.34 26.76
CA MET A 273 8.58 -3.05 27.98
C MET A 273 7.05 -3.08 27.77
N LYS A 274 6.57 -3.00 26.52
CA LYS A 274 5.16 -3.11 26.13
C LYS A 274 4.90 -4.42 25.41
N HIS A 275 3.81 -5.06 25.75
CA HIS A 275 3.40 -6.33 25.18
C HIS A 275 2.81 -6.18 23.77
N ASN A 276 3.06 -7.20 22.92
CA ASN A 276 2.32 -7.44 21.70
C ASN A 276 1.58 -8.79 21.83
N MET A 277 0.36 -8.86 21.38
CA MET A 277 -0.37 -10.13 21.34
C MET A 277 0.29 -11.08 20.35
N GLY A 278 0.66 -12.27 20.81
CA GLY A 278 1.13 -13.40 20.02
C GLY A 278 0.19 -14.60 20.20
N HIS A 279 0.38 -15.65 19.41
CA HIS A 279 -0.45 -16.86 19.51
C HIS A 279 -0.13 -17.72 20.73
N TYR A 280 1.14 -17.79 21.11
CA TYR A 280 1.61 -18.65 22.21
C TYR A 280 2.00 -17.85 23.44
N ASN A 281 2.45 -16.61 23.27
CA ASN A 281 2.92 -15.76 24.35
C ASN A 281 2.71 -14.29 24.01
N SER A 282 2.92 -13.43 25.01
CA SER A 282 2.92 -11.98 24.84
C SER A 282 4.32 -11.52 24.47
N VAL A 283 4.57 -11.39 23.17
CA VAL A 283 5.90 -11.03 22.66
C VAL A 283 6.23 -9.58 22.97
N ARG A 284 7.31 -9.35 23.71
CA ARG A 284 7.77 -7.99 24.02
C ARG A 284 9.24 -7.72 23.69
N HIS A 285 9.88 -8.60 22.91
CA HIS A 285 11.28 -8.44 22.56
C HIS A 285 11.54 -8.57 21.06
N GLU A 286 12.69 -8.06 20.64
CA GLU A 286 13.34 -8.33 19.36
C GLU A 286 14.82 -8.61 19.60
N PHE A 287 15.43 -9.38 18.70
CA PHE A 287 16.85 -9.69 18.72
C PHE A 287 17.61 -8.77 17.76
N LEU A 288 18.76 -8.29 18.19
CA LEU A 288 19.77 -7.70 17.34
C LEU A 288 20.94 -8.69 17.27
N LEU A 289 21.01 -9.47 16.20
CA LEU A 289 22.04 -10.47 15.99
C LEU A 289 23.36 -9.80 15.68
N VAL A 290 24.44 -10.25 16.31
CA VAL A 290 25.82 -9.83 16.02
C VAL A 290 26.50 -10.94 15.26
N CYS A 291 26.89 -10.65 14.02
CA CYS A 291 27.52 -11.61 13.13
C CYS A 291 28.82 -11.02 12.60
N THR A 292 29.86 -11.84 12.42
CA THR A 292 31.16 -11.37 11.95
C THR A 292 31.56 -12.04 10.65
N ARG A 293 32.34 -11.33 9.85
CA ARG A 293 33.07 -11.80 8.70
C ARG A 293 34.57 -11.57 8.96
N GLY A 294 35.42 -12.53 8.62
CA GLY A 294 36.85 -12.44 8.90
C GLY A 294 37.17 -12.32 10.39
N SER A 295 38.14 -11.51 10.75
CA SER A 295 38.66 -11.31 12.10
C SER A 295 38.23 -9.98 12.71
N CYS A 296 36.92 -9.68 12.67
CA CYS A 296 36.38 -8.42 13.17
C CYS A 296 35.95 -8.55 14.65
N VAL A 297 36.87 -8.21 15.54
CA VAL A 297 36.56 -8.05 16.99
C VAL A 297 36.23 -6.59 17.29
N PRO A 298 35.53 -6.29 18.39
CA PRO A 298 35.31 -4.92 18.84
C PRO A 298 36.63 -4.15 19.04
N ASP A 299 36.66 -2.89 18.61
CA ASP A 299 37.79 -1.99 18.84
C ASP A 299 37.92 -1.65 20.30
N GLU A 300 36.77 -1.39 20.93
CA GLU A 300 36.68 -1.07 22.35
C GLU A 300 36.11 -2.24 23.15
N ARG A 301 36.82 -2.66 24.20
CA ARG A 301 36.38 -3.75 25.09
C ARG A 301 35.37 -3.25 26.14
N LYS A 302 34.35 -2.53 25.69
CA LYS A 302 33.24 -2.05 26.52
C LYS A 302 32.12 -3.06 26.51
N LEU A 303 31.83 -3.68 27.63
CA LEU A 303 30.74 -4.62 27.75
C LEU A 303 29.44 -3.88 28.08
N HIS A 304 28.44 -4.05 27.26
CA HIS A 304 27.08 -3.60 27.49
C HIS A 304 26.20 -4.79 27.85
N ASP A 305 25.18 -4.56 28.66
CA ASP A 305 24.22 -5.59 28.99
C ASP A 305 23.56 -6.11 27.71
N SER A 306 23.44 -7.43 27.57
CA SER A 306 22.87 -8.06 26.42
C SER A 306 21.35 -7.79 26.29
N VAL A 307 20.67 -7.45 27.38
CA VAL A 307 19.26 -7.06 27.39
C VAL A 307 19.13 -5.57 27.64
N GLN A 308 18.55 -4.87 26.67
CA GLN A 308 18.29 -3.44 26.75
C GLN A 308 16.78 -3.19 26.92
N SER A 309 16.34 -2.77 28.11
CA SER A 309 14.94 -2.46 28.39
C SER A 309 14.66 -1.01 28.04
N ILE A 310 14.05 -0.80 26.88
CA ILE A 310 13.74 0.52 26.33
C ILE A 310 12.30 0.51 25.82
N GLU A 311 11.47 1.39 26.38
CA GLU A 311 10.08 1.45 25.95
C GLU A 311 9.96 1.80 24.46
N ARG A 312 9.15 1.01 23.70
CA ARG A 312 8.88 1.31 22.29
C ARG A 312 8.12 2.63 22.14
N THR A 313 8.53 3.44 21.18
CA THR A 313 7.86 4.70 20.81
C THR A 313 6.86 4.48 19.67
N ALA A 314 7.24 4.73 18.45
CA ALA A 314 6.40 4.52 17.26
C ALA A 314 6.54 3.10 16.71
N HIS A 315 5.59 2.68 15.84
CA HIS A 315 5.67 1.38 15.16
C HIS A 315 6.97 1.26 14.36
N SER A 316 7.67 0.15 14.57
CA SER A 316 8.89 -0.24 13.82
C SER A 316 10.09 0.70 13.97
N THR A 317 10.10 1.64 14.91
CA THR A 317 11.27 2.49 15.18
C THR A 317 12.20 1.77 16.16
N LYS A 318 13.43 1.53 15.75
CA LYS A 318 14.46 0.93 16.62
C LYS A 318 15.03 2.00 17.54
N PRO A 319 15.33 1.69 18.83
CA PRO A 319 15.94 2.64 19.75
C PRO A 319 17.31 3.10 19.29
N GLU A 320 17.58 4.39 19.38
CA GLU A 320 18.86 4.99 19.03
C GLU A 320 20.01 4.42 19.87
N LYS A 321 19.72 4.00 21.07
CA LYS A 321 20.68 3.38 21.98
C LYS A 321 21.52 2.26 21.35
N PHE A 322 20.93 1.48 20.43
CA PHE A 322 21.68 0.41 19.76
C PHE A 322 22.72 0.95 18.77
N ARG A 323 22.45 2.09 18.08
CA ARG A 323 23.47 2.74 17.26
C ARG A 323 24.58 3.32 18.12
N GLU A 324 24.25 3.93 19.26
CA GLU A 324 25.22 4.42 20.23
C GLU A 324 26.14 3.29 20.71
N ILE A 325 25.58 2.14 21.11
CA ILE A 325 26.34 0.96 21.52
C ILE A 325 27.28 0.50 20.40
N ILE A 326 26.77 0.41 19.16
CA ILE A 326 27.60 0.00 18.01
C ILE A 326 28.72 0.99 17.75
N GLN A 327 28.45 2.29 17.82
CA GLN A 327 29.47 3.33 17.64
C GLN A 327 30.50 3.34 18.76
N GLU A 328 30.10 3.02 20.00
CA GLU A 328 31.01 2.90 21.12
C GLU A 328 31.99 1.71 20.99
N ILE A 329 31.48 0.55 20.52
CA ILE A 329 32.32 -0.67 20.42
C ILE A 329 33.07 -0.78 19.07
N TYR A 330 32.59 -0.06 18.04
CA TYR A 330 33.24 0.07 16.73
C TYR A 330 33.33 1.54 16.30
N PRO A 331 34.18 2.34 16.99
CA PRO A 331 34.35 3.77 16.65
C PRO A 331 34.99 3.99 15.26
N HIS A 332 35.71 3.01 14.73
CA HIS A 332 36.47 3.13 13.49
C HIS A 332 35.81 2.41 12.32
N GLY A 333 36.13 2.85 11.08
CA GLY A 333 35.62 2.29 9.85
C GLY A 333 34.30 2.92 9.38
N LYS A 334 33.96 2.66 8.13
CA LYS A 334 32.69 3.13 7.55
C LYS A 334 31.53 2.28 8.03
N ARG A 335 30.40 2.94 8.30
CA ARG A 335 29.17 2.34 8.78
C ARG A 335 28.07 2.50 7.76
N LEU A 336 27.33 1.43 7.51
CA LEU A 336 26.14 1.42 6.64
C LEU A 336 24.92 0.99 7.41
N GLU A 337 23.86 1.78 7.39
CA GLU A 337 22.53 1.36 7.81
C GLU A 337 21.72 0.91 6.61
N MET A 338 21.43 -0.40 6.54
CA MET A 338 20.61 -0.99 5.49
C MET A 338 19.13 -0.96 5.87
N PHE A 339 18.29 -0.65 4.88
CA PHE A 339 16.84 -0.47 5.06
C PHE A 339 16.47 0.70 5.97
N ALA A 340 17.33 1.72 5.94
CA ALA A 340 17.18 2.92 6.72
C ALA A 340 15.88 3.67 6.39
N ARG A 341 15.33 4.34 7.39
CA ARG A 341 14.11 5.15 7.28
C ARG A 341 14.38 6.64 7.45
N LYS A 342 15.54 6.97 7.92
CA LYS A 342 16.05 8.33 8.12
C LYS A 342 17.56 8.30 8.00
N GLU A 343 18.11 9.43 7.67
CA GLU A 343 19.56 9.64 7.79
C GLU A 343 19.97 9.66 9.26
N SER A 344 21.17 9.15 9.54
CA SER A 344 21.75 9.13 10.88
C SER A 344 23.19 9.58 10.80
N ASP A 345 23.60 10.45 11.73
CA ASP A 345 24.94 11.05 11.71
C ASP A 345 26.04 10.00 11.86
N GLY A 346 27.03 10.03 10.98
CA GLY A 346 28.13 9.06 10.94
C GLY A 346 27.77 7.70 10.32
N TRP A 347 26.62 7.60 9.64
CA TRP A 347 26.16 6.42 8.92
C TRP A 347 25.87 6.76 7.46
N ASP A 348 26.41 6.00 6.54
CA ASP A 348 25.87 5.95 5.20
C ASP A 348 24.56 5.15 5.25
N VAL A 349 23.59 5.51 4.44
CA VAL A 349 22.25 4.90 4.49
C VAL A 349 21.90 4.25 3.15
N TYR A 350 21.22 3.11 3.25
CA TYR A 350 20.61 2.43 2.11
C TYR A 350 19.19 2.04 2.51
N GLY A 351 18.20 2.67 1.88
CA GLY A 351 16.80 2.43 2.22
C GLY A 351 15.83 3.22 1.34
N ASN A 352 14.56 2.92 1.43
CA ASN A 352 13.50 3.46 0.56
C ASN A 352 12.79 4.68 1.15
N GLN A 353 13.25 5.21 2.28
CA GLN A 353 12.62 6.33 2.98
C GLN A 353 13.61 7.46 3.31
N VAL A 354 14.80 7.37 2.75
CA VAL A 354 15.87 8.37 2.79
C VAL A 354 16.10 8.95 1.43
#